data_2b024bbfb593f9a4d65e683a4fcfcc98
#
_entry.id   2b024bbfb593f9a4d65e683a4fcfcc98
#
_cell.length_a   1.000
_cell.length_b   1.000
_cell.length_c   1.000
_cell.angle_alpha   90.00
_cell.angle_beta   90.00
_cell.angle_gamma   90.00
#
_symmetry.space_group_name_H-M   'P 1'
#
loop_
_entity.id
_entity.type
_entity.pdbx_description
1 polymer ?
#
loop_
_entity_poly.entity_id
_entity_poly.type
_entity_poly.pdbx_seq_one_letter_code
_entity_poly.pdbx_strand_id
1 'polypeptide(L)'
;MYQKAKNSWIKHIDFVILDILCLQVSFFLAYLVRHRNLNLYSNSVYGNLSIVLILIDVCMMFFLNTCKNVLKRGFLIELAATMRQVSMVILFAVFYLFFVKDAGDFSRITLFLTAIFYAIISYGTRILWKRHVLRNLRLGRKNSIVILTDWANLPQVREDIQHHSYELFQVRGIAVIDVNEKKTLPEKLGDIPFVAEGESVMDYLCHAWVDEVFIDLQLSLIHI
;
A
#
# COMPACT_ATOMS: atom_id res chain seq x y z
N MET A 1 21.65 -14.48 6.31
CA MET A 1 21.02 -13.86 7.49
C MET A 1 19.83 -13.04 7.01
N TYR A 2 18.61 -13.58 7.07
CA TYR A 2 17.40 -12.93 6.58
C TYR A 2 17.11 -11.69 7.44
N GLN A 3 17.31 -10.51 6.92
CA GLN A 3 16.72 -9.32 7.53
C GLN A 3 15.21 -9.36 7.25
N LYS A 4 14.48 -9.82 8.27
CA LYS A 4 13.03 -9.78 8.34
C LYS A 4 12.58 -8.37 8.00
N ALA A 5 11.76 -8.24 6.97
CA ALA A 5 11.26 -6.97 6.47
C ALA A 5 10.76 -6.11 7.65
N LYS A 6 11.54 -5.08 7.95
CA LYS A 6 11.28 -4.15 9.04
C LYS A 6 9.95 -3.46 8.77
N ASN A 7 8.95 -3.82 9.56
CA ASN A 7 7.65 -3.18 9.71
C ASN A 7 7.10 -2.43 8.47
N SER A 8 6.48 -3.17 7.58
CA SER A 8 5.64 -2.64 6.48
C SER A 8 4.56 -1.67 6.97
N TRP A 9 4.29 -1.64 8.26
CA TRP A 9 3.27 -0.85 8.92
C TRP A 9 3.63 0.63 9.06
N ILE A 10 4.90 0.91 9.40
CA ILE A 10 5.41 2.28 9.59
C ILE A 10 5.44 3.04 8.25
N LYS A 11 5.57 2.34 7.13
CA LYS A 11 5.57 2.95 5.78
C LYS A 11 4.22 3.54 5.36
N HIS A 12 3.14 3.24 6.08
CA HIS A 12 1.78 3.61 5.68
C HIS A 12 1.00 4.33 6.80
N ILE A 13 1.71 4.95 7.74
CA ILE A 13 1.10 5.74 8.83
C ILE A 13 0.26 6.90 8.28
N ASP A 14 0.61 7.40 7.11
CA ASP A 14 -0.13 8.45 6.40
C ASP A 14 -1.59 8.04 6.16
N PHE A 15 -1.81 6.76 5.79
CA PHE A 15 -3.16 6.24 5.58
C PHE A 15 -3.97 6.12 6.87
N VAL A 16 -3.30 5.86 8.00
CA VAL A 16 -3.94 5.82 9.33
C VAL A 16 -4.42 7.22 9.72
N ILE A 17 -3.56 8.22 9.60
CA ILE A 17 -3.90 9.62 9.90
C ILE A 17 -5.04 10.09 9.00
N LEU A 18 -4.94 9.79 7.71
CA LEU A 18 -5.94 10.17 6.73
C LEU A 18 -7.31 9.57 7.07
N ASP A 19 -7.37 8.32 7.48
CA ASP A 19 -8.62 7.62 7.78
C ASP A 19 -9.28 8.17 9.05
N ILE A 20 -8.49 8.43 10.10
CA ILE A 20 -8.95 9.11 11.33
C ILE A 20 -9.57 10.48 10.98
N LEU A 21 -8.90 11.25 10.14
CA LEU A 21 -9.42 12.55 9.69
C LEU A 21 -10.73 12.38 8.91
N CYS A 22 -10.81 11.42 8.01
CA CYS A 22 -12.02 11.12 7.26
C CYS A 22 -13.18 10.74 8.16
N LEU A 23 -12.92 9.91 9.18
CA LEU A 23 -13.94 9.52 10.16
C LEU A 23 -14.46 10.73 10.95
N GLN A 24 -13.56 11.58 11.45
CA GLN A 24 -13.95 12.76 12.23
C GLN A 24 -14.72 13.77 11.38
N VAL A 25 -14.27 14.03 10.16
CA VAL A 25 -14.99 14.91 9.22
C VAL A 25 -16.38 14.33 8.92
N SER A 26 -16.47 13.02 8.69
CA SER A 26 -17.75 12.35 8.40
C SER A 26 -18.72 12.43 9.58
N PHE A 27 -18.22 12.22 10.78
CA PHE A 27 -19.02 12.34 12.02
C PHE A 27 -19.50 13.78 12.24
N PHE A 28 -18.61 14.76 12.04
CA PHE A 28 -18.96 16.18 12.14
C PHE A 28 -20.02 16.58 11.10
N LEU A 29 -19.88 16.16 9.85
CA LEU A 29 -20.86 16.42 8.79
C LEU A 29 -22.21 15.77 9.12
N ALA A 30 -22.23 14.54 9.60
CA ALA A 30 -23.46 13.86 10.02
C ALA A 30 -24.15 14.59 11.16
N TYR A 31 -23.38 15.08 12.13
CA TYR A 31 -23.89 15.90 13.22
C TYR A 31 -24.49 17.22 12.71
N LEU A 32 -23.79 17.95 11.84
CA LEU A 32 -24.28 19.20 11.24
C LEU A 32 -25.60 19.03 10.49
N VAL A 33 -25.70 18.00 9.66
CA VAL A 33 -26.91 17.70 8.89
C VAL A 33 -28.09 17.44 9.82
N ARG A 34 -27.86 16.78 10.95
CA ARG A 34 -28.92 16.41 11.88
C ARG A 34 -29.31 17.52 12.84
N HIS A 35 -28.34 18.21 13.44
CA HIS A 35 -28.56 19.14 14.52
C HIS A 35 -28.51 20.60 14.09
N ARG A 36 -28.00 20.93 12.91
CA ARG A 36 -27.78 22.28 12.36
C ARG A 36 -27.01 23.23 13.30
N ASN A 37 -26.31 22.68 14.31
CA ASN A 37 -25.47 23.39 15.25
C ASN A 37 -24.00 23.01 15.01
N LEU A 38 -23.11 24.02 15.14
CA LEU A 38 -21.66 23.84 14.97
C LEU A 38 -20.98 23.29 16.23
N ASN A 39 -21.62 23.34 17.39
CA ASN A 39 -21.02 22.96 18.67
C ASN A 39 -21.22 21.46 18.95
N LEU A 40 -20.34 20.61 18.40
CA LEU A 40 -20.32 19.16 18.63
C LEU A 40 -20.15 18.81 20.13
N TYR A 41 -19.38 19.60 20.85
CA TYR A 41 -19.05 19.39 22.27
C TYR A 41 -20.09 19.95 23.24
N SER A 42 -21.16 20.59 22.76
CA SER A 42 -22.25 21.09 23.62
C SER A 42 -23.01 19.92 24.29
N ASN A 43 -22.99 18.73 23.65
CA ASN A 43 -23.56 17.52 24.24
C ASN A 43 -22.43 16.54 24.52
N SER A 44 -22.22 16.18 25.78
CA SER A 44 -21.13 15.28 26.23
C SER A 44 -21.13 13.92 25.53
N VAL A 45 -22.31 13.43 25.17
CA VAL A 45 -22.46 12.12 24.50
C VAL A 45 -21.77 12.10 23.12
N TYR A 46 -21.95 13.17 22.33
CA TYR A 46 -21.31 13.26 21.00
C TYR A 46 -19.80 13.49 21.09
N GLY A 47 -19.36 14.29 22.08
CA GLY A 47 -17.94 14.53 22.33
C GLY A 47 -17.20 13.23 22.72
N ASN A 48 -17.78 12.48 23.68
CA ASN A 48 -17.22 11.19 24.10
C ASN A 48 -17.21 10.17 22.97
N LEU A 49 -18.29 10.08 22.19
CA LEU A 49 -18.37 9.17 21.05
C LEU A 49 -17.33 9.51 19.97
N SER A 50 -17.05 10.79 19.73
CA SER A 50 -16.01 11.21 18.79
C SER A 50 -14.64 10.63 19.14
N ILE A 51 -14.25 10.68 20.42
CA ILE A 51 -12.99 10.13 20.92
C ILE A 51 -12.99 8.61 20.82
N VAL A 52 -14.08 7.95 21.20
CA VAL A 52 -14.22 6.50 21.15
C VAL A 52 -14.16 5.99 19.70
N LEU A 53 -14.76 6.72 18.76
CA LEU A 53 -14.68 6.37 17.33
C LEU A 53 -13.24 6.37 16.82
N ILE A 54 -12.39 7.32 17.24
CA ILE A 54 -10.96 7.31 16.88
C ILE A 54 -10.30 6.03 17.40
N LEU A 55 -10.55 5.69 18.66
CA LEU A 55 -9.93 4.52 19.29
C LEU A 55 -10.37 3.22 18.61
N ILE A 56 -11.67 3.09 18.31
CA ILE A 56 -12.22 1.93 17.61
C ILE A 56 -11.60 1.84 16.21
N ASP A 57 -11.50 2.94 15.47
CA ASP A 57 -10.97 2.96 14.11
C ASP A 57 -9.51 2.53 14.07
N VAL A 58 -8.68 3.07 14.95
CA VAL A 58 -7.28 2.67 15.09
C VAL A 58 -7.16 1.17 15.40
N CYS A 59 -7.95 0.67 16.38
CA CYS A 59 -7.97 -0.75 16.71
C CYS A 59 -8.37 -1.61 15.49
N MET A 60 -9.43 -1.21 14.77
CA MET A 60 -9.90 -1.95 13.60
C MET A 60 -8.90 -1.95 12.46
N MET A 61 -8.17 -0.87 12.23
CA MET A 61 -7.08 -0.83 11.26
C MET A 61 -6.00 -1.86 11.55
N PHE A 62 -5.65 -2.04 12.84
CA PHE A 62 -4.69 -3.06 13.27
C PHE A 62 -5.23 -4.47 13.04
N PHE A 63 -6.44 -4.76 13.51
CA PHE A 63 -7.04 -6.10 13.42
C PHE A 63 -7.27 -6.53 11.97
N LEU A 64 -7.76 -5.62 11.12
CA LEU A 64 -8.05 -5.93 9.72
C LEU A 64 -6.83 -5.85 8.81
N ASN A 65 -5.67 -5.45 9.33
CA ASN A 65 -4.46 -5.20 8.53
C ASN A 65 -4.74 -4.33 7.29
N THR A 66 -5.60 -3.33 7.44
CA THR A 66 -6.11 -2.53 6.32
C THR A 66 -4.99 -1.81 5.58
N CYS A 67 -3.92 -1.43 6.28
CA CYS A 67 -2.75 -0.75 5.72
C CYS A 67 -1.75 -1.66 4.99
N LYS A 68 -1.94 -3.00 5.01
CA LYS A 68 -1.02 -3.91 4.33
C LYS A 68 -1.24 -3.88 2.81
N ASN A 69 -0.19 -3.62 2.05
CA ASN A 69 -0.19 -3.61 0.57
C ASN A 69 -1.21 -2.66 -0.09
N VAL A 70 -1.57 -1.55 0.56
CA VAL A 70 -2.56 -0.59 0.05
C VAL A 70 -2.22 -0.13 -1.37
N LEU A 71 -0.96 0.16 -1.67
CA LEU A 71 -0.51 0.67 -2.98
C LEU A 71 -0.67 -0.34 -4.13
N LYS A 72 -0.63 -1.66 -3.81
CA LYS A 72 -0.73 -2.73 -4.81
C LYS A 72 -2.17 -3.23 -5.06
N ARG A 73 -3.14 -2.82 -4.24
CA ARG A 73 -4.54 -3.28 -4.36
C ARG A 73 -5.25 -2.59 -5.51
N GLY A 74 -6.11 -3.34 -6.23
CA GLY A 74 -7.03 -2.77 -7.21
C GLY A 74 -8.16 -1.96 -6.56
N PHE A 75 -8.88 -1.16 -7.35
CA PHE A 75 -9.97 -0.29 -6.86
C PHE A 75 -11.10 -1.05 -6.16
N LEU A 76 -11.52 -2.20 -6.69
CA LEU A 76 -12.59 -3.02 -6.10
C LEU A 76 -12.18 -3.66 -4.78
N ILE A 77 -10.92 -4.10 -4.68
CA ILE A 77 -10.38 -4.68 -3.45
C ILE A 77 -10.28 -3.59 -2.37
N GLU A 78 -9.91 -2.37 -2.75
CA GLU A 78 -9.87 -1.23 -1.83
C GLU A 78 -11.27 -0.84 -1.36
N LEU A 79 -12.27 -0.84 -2.25
CA LEU A 79 -13.68 -0.62 -1.88
C LEU A 79 -14.14 -1.66 -0.84
N ALA A 80 -13.91 -2.94 -1.12
CA ALA A 80 -14.29 -4.01 -0.20
C ALA A 80 -13.59 -3.90 1.16
N ALA A 81 -12.31 -3.52 1.18
CA ALA A 81 -11.55 -3.28 2.41
C ALA A 81 -12.11 -2.10 3.21
N THR A 82 -12.45 -0.99 2.53
CA THR A 82 -13.06 0.19 3.15
C THR A 82 -14.44 -0.13 3.72
N MET A 83 -15.30 -0.83 2.95
CA MET A 83 -16.63 -1.23 3.43
C MET A 83 -16.56 -2.14 4.64
N ARG A 84 -15.64 -3.10 4.65
CA ARG A 84 -15.42 -3.98 5.81
C ARG A 84 -14.97 -3.18 7.05
N GLN A 85 -14.06 -2.21 6.89
CA GLN A 85 -13.61 -1.36 7.98
C GLN A 85 -14.76 -0.50 8.52
N VAL A 86 -15.48 0.22 7.66
CA VAL A 86 -16.64 1.04 8.03
C VAL A 86 -17.67 0.21 8.79
N SER A 87 -18.02 -0.98 8.28
CA SER A 87 -19.00 -1.86 8.93
C SER A 87 -18.56 -2.26 10.34
N MET A 88 -17.28 -2.60 10.52
CA MET A 88 -16.76 -2.98 11.83
C MET A 88 -16.70 -1.80 12.80
N VAL A 89 -16.25 -0.63 12.35
CA VAL A 89 -16.20 0.59 13.18
C VAL A 89 -17.61 0.95 13.66
N ILE A 90 -18.60 0.95 12.77
CA ILE A 90 -19.99 1.26 13.12
C ILE A 90 -20.58 0.19 14.05
N LEU A 91 -20.31 -1.09 13.80
CA LEU A 91 -20.76 -2.18 14.67
C LEU A 91 -20.26 -1.97 16.12
N PHE A 92 -18.98 -1.69 16.30
CA PHE A 92 -18.42 -1.44 17.63
C PHE A 92 -18.91 -0.14 18.25
N ALA A 93 -19.17 0.89 17.45
CA ALA A 93 -19.80 2.12 17.94
C ALA A 93 -21.22 1.88 18.46
N VAL A 94 -22.01 1.01 17.77
CA VAL A 94 -23.34 0.59 18.27
C VAL A 94 -23.21 -0.17 19.58
N PHE A 95 -22.27 -1.10 19.71
CA PHE A 95 -22.02 -1.80 20.97
C PHE A 95 -21.66 -0.83 22.09
N TYR A 96 -20.75 0.12 21.84
CA TYR A 96 -20.39 1.12 22.82
C TYR A 96 -21.61 1.92 23.32
N LEU A 97 -22.45 2.42 22.41
CA LEU A 97 -23.66 3.16 22.76
C LEU A 97 -24.65 2.30 23.58
N PHE A 98 -24.72 1.00 23.28
CA PHE A 98 -25.58 0.09 24.02
C PHE A 98 -25.12 -0.07 25.48
N PHE A 99 -23.81 -0.14 25.72
CA PHE A 99 -23.24 -0.30 27.07
C PHE A 99 -23.30 0.97 27.91
N VAL A 100 -23.17 2.15 27.32
CA VAL A 100 -23.05 3.43 28.04
C VAL A 100 -24.40 3.93 28.58
N LYS A 101 -25.52 3.28 28.33
CA LYS A 101 -26.88 3.65 28.78
C LYS A 101 -27.39 5.06 28.39
N ASP A 102 -26.51 5.95 27.90
CA ASP A 102 -26.84 7.31 27.44
C ASP A 102 -27.39 7.35 26.01
N ALA A 103 -27.77 6.17 25.48
CA ALA A 103 -28.28 6.02 24.13
C ALA A 103 -29.61 6.77 23.88
N GLY A 104 -30.30 7.20 24.93
CA GLY A 104 -31.56 7.97 24.82
C GLY A 104 -31.38 9.31 24.12
N ASP A 105 -30.27 10.00 24.35
CA ASP A 105 -29.97 11.31 23.78
C ASP A 105 -29.22 11.28 22.47
N PHE A 106 -28.82 10.09 22.03
CA PHE A 106 -28.10 9.91 20.77
C PHE A 106 -29.03 9.62 19.60
N SER A 107 -28.89 10.40 18.52
CA SER A 107 -29.68 10.19 17.30
C SER A 107 -29.10 9.04 16.46
N ARG A 108 -29.86 7.95 16.31
CA ARG A 108 -29.51 6.80 15.43
C ARG A 108 -29.25 7.22 13.99
N ILE A 109 -29.94 8.27 13.55
CA ILE A 109 -29.78 8.85 12.21
C ILE A 109 -28.37 9.41 12.03
N THR A 110 -27.79 10.04 13.06
CA THR A 110 -26.43 10.57 13.00
C THR A 110 -25.41 9.44 12.76
N LEU A 111 -25.57 8.30 13.41
CA LEU A 111 -24.67 7.16 13.21
C LEU A 111 -24.78 6.61 11.78
N PHE A 112 -25.99 6.48 11.28
CA PHE A 112 -26.24 6.02 9.91
C PHE A 112 -25.63 6.97 8.86
N LEU A 113 -25.82 8.27 9.02
CA LEU A 113 -25.22 9.28 8.16
C LEU A 113 -23.68 9.25 8.25
N THR A 114 -23.14 9.05 9.46
CA THR A 114 -21.70 8.89 9.66
C THR A 114 -21.16 7.71 8.85
N ALA A 115 -21.85 6.57 8.87
CA ALA A 115 -21.45 5.39 8.10
C ALA A 115 -21.37 5.69 6.59
N ILE A 116 -22.39 6.36 6.04
CA ILE A 116 -22.47 6.72 4.63
C ILE A 116 -21.36 7.70 4.26
N PHE A 117 -21.21 8.80 5.02
CA PHE A 117 -20.19 9.81 4.74
C PHE A 117 -18.79 9.23 4.90
N TYR A 118 -18.57 8.41 5.94
CA TYR A 118 -17.27 7.78 6.16
C TYR A 118 -16.90 6.83 5.02
N ALA A 119 -17.83 6.00 4.53
CA ALA A 119 -17.60 5.12 3.40
C ALA A 119 -17.19 5.92 2.14
N ILE A 120 -17.92 6.99 1.82
CA ILE A 120 -17.67 7.79 0.61
C ILE A 120 -16.36 8.57 0.74
N ILE A 121 -16.16 9.28 1.85
CA ILE A 121 -15.01 10.17 2.05
C ILE A 121 -13.74 9.34 2.19
N SER A 122 -13.73 8.26 3.00
CA SER A 122 -12.57 7.40 3.19
C SER A 122 -12.16 6.71 1.88
N TYR A 123 -13.12 6.16 1.12
CA TYR A 123 -12.82 5.56 -0.18
C TYR A 123 -12.25 6.58 -1.17
N GLY A 124 -12.89 7.75 -1.29
CA GLY A 124 -12.42 8.81 -2.19
C GLY A 124 -11.03 9.30 -1.85
N THR A 125 -10.78 9.62 -0.59
CA THR A 125 -9.48 10.11 -0.11
C THR A 125 -8.38 9.06 -0.25
N ARG A 126 -8.65 7.79 0.02
CA ARG A 126 -7.69 6.69 -0.18
C ARG A 126 -7.28 6.56 -1.65
N ILE A 127 -8.23 6.65 -2.59
CA ILE A 127 -7.91 6.61 -4.03
C ILE A 127 -7.09 7.81 -4.45
N LEU A 128 -7.48 9.02 -4.02
CA LEU A 128 -6.77 10.25 -4.36
C LEU A 128 -5.34 10.24 -3.79
N TRP A 129 -5.20 9.86 -2.52
CA TRP A 129 -3.90 9.75 -1.88
C TRP A 129 -3.01 8.71 -2.52
N LYS A 130 -3.58 7.55 -2.86
CA LYS A 130 -2.88 6.51 -3.60
C LYS A 130 -2.38 7.01 -4.95
N ARG A 131 -3.21 7.72 -5.72
CA ARG A 131 -2.80 8.34 -6.99
C ARG A 131 -1.68 9.36 -6.79
N HIS A 132 -1.79 10.19 -5.74
CA HIS A 132 -0.77 11.18 -5.41
C HIS A 132 0.57 10.53 -5.05
N VAL A 133 0.57 9.54 -4.18
CA VAL A 133 1.77 8.79 -3.76
C VAL A 133 2.40 8.07 -4.95
N LEU A 134 1.60 7.37 -5.77
CA LEU A 134 2.11 6.69 -6.96
C LEU A 134 2.68 7.67 -7.99
N ARG A 135 2.05 8.84 -8.16
CA ARG A 135 2.57 9.90 -9.04
C ARG A 135 3.91 10.43 -8.55
N ASN A 136 4.04 10.66 -7.24
CA ASN A 136 5.30 11.13 -6.66
C ASN A 136 6.40 10.07 -6.70
N LEU A 137 6.05 8.79 -6.50
CA LEU A 137 6.99 7.68 -6.68
C LEU A 137 7.45 7.56 -8.14
N ARG A 138 6.56 7.77 -9.10
CA ARG A 138 6.92 7.82 -10.54
C ARG A 138 7.85 9.01 -10.88
N LEU A 139 7.72 10.12 -10.17
CA LEU A 139 8.52 11.33 -10.40
C LEU A 139 9.84 11.35 -9.60
N GLY A 140 9.90 10.63 -8.47
CA GLY A 140 10.97 10.83 -7.49
C GLY A 140 11.94 9.68 -7.25
N ARG A 141 11.54 8.42 -7.38
CA ARG A 141 12.43 7.26 -7.20
C ARG A 141 11.75 5.99 -7.70
N LYS A 142 12.03 5.62 -8.92
CA LYS A 142 11.83 4.24 -9.34
C LYS A 142 12.83 3.39 -8.57
N ASN A 143 12.36 2.35 -7.86
CA ASN A 143 13.27 1.38 -7.26
C ASN A 143 14.17 0.83 -8.36
N SER A 144 15.48 0.89 -8.13
CA SER A 144 16.45 0.35 -9.07
C SER A 144 16.49 -1.17 -8.95
N ILE A 145 16.18 -1.86 -10.04
CA ILE A 145 16.31 -3.32 -10.10
C ILE A 145 17.44 -3.72 -11.04
N VAL A 146 18.12 -4.79 -10.65
CA VAL A 146 19.05 -5.52 -11.53
C VAL A 146 18.41 -6.86 -11.83
N ILE A 147 18.37 -7.23 -13.13
CA ILE A 147 17.88 -8.52 -13.59
C ILE A 147 19.07 -9.46 -13.68
N LEU A 148 18.98 -10.57 -12.94
CA LEU A 148 19.97 -11.63 -12.97
C LEU A 148 19.44 -12.79 -13.82
N THR A 149 20.12 -13.11 -14.90
CA THR A 149 19.68 -14.12 -15.86
C THR A 149 20.84 -14.98 -16.36
N ASP A 150 20.54 -16.01 -17.13
CA ASP A 150 21.49 -16.83 -17.88
C ASP A 150 21.45 -16.49 -19.37
N TRP A 151 22.46 -16.95 -20.12
CA TRP A 151 22.55 -16.71 -21.56
C TRP A 151 21.37 -17.29 -22.35
N ALA A 152 20.83 -18.41 -21.88
CA ALA A 152 19.71 -19.09 -22.52
C ALA A 152 18.41 -18.26 -22.44
N ASN A 153 18.22 -17.55 -21.35
CA ASN A 153 16.98 -16.79 -21.05
C ASN A 153 17.00 -15.34 -21.54
N LEU A 154 18.16 -14.85 -22.00
CA LEU A 154 18.31 -13.46 -22.49
C LEU A 154 17.25 -13.02 -23.51
N PRO A 155 16.86 -13.87 -24.52
CA PRO A 155 15.82 -13.50 -25.47
C PRO A 155 14.46 -13.27 -24.81
N GLN A 156 14.11 -14.12 -23.84
CA GLN A 156 12.86 -14.06 -23.11
C GLN A 156 12.81 -12.84 -22.18
N VAL A 157 13.90 -12.57 -21.47
CA VAL A 157 14.05 -11.34 -20.64
C VAL A 157 13.88 -10.08 -21.50
N ARG A 158 14.39 -10.08 -22.73
CA ARG A 158 14.19 -8.96 -23.67
C ARG A 158 12.73 -8.74 -24.02
N GLU A 159 12.00 -9.82 -24.28
CA GLU A 159 10.59 -9.78 -24.63
C GLU A 159 9.74 -9.33 -23.42
N ASP A 160 10.05 -9.84 -22.24
CA ASP A 160 9.39 -9.46 -20.99
C ASP A 160 9.62 -7.98 -20.63
N ILE A 161 10.80 -7.46 -20.85
CA ILE A 161 11.10 -6.05 -20.66
C ILE A 161 10.30 -5.16 -21.62
N GLN A 162 10.10 -5.60 -22.86
CA GLN A 162 9.33 -4.87 -23.86
C GLN A 162 7.82 -4.91 -23.61
N HIS A 163 7.30 -6.05 -23.15
CA HIS A 163 5.86 -6.26 -22.94
C HIS A 163 5.36 -5.89 -21.55
N HIS A 164 6.20 -5.97 -20.52
CA HIS A 164 5.84 -5.57 -19.17
C HIS A 164 6.38 -4.17 -18.90
N SER A 165 5.48 -3.19 -18.86
CA SER A 165 5.79 -1.87 -18.32
C SER A 165 6.12 -2.05 -16.84
N TYR A 166 7.38 -2.12 -16.48
CA TYR A 166 7.84 -2.02 -15.09
C TYR A 166 7.60 -0.59 -14.58
N GLU A 167 6.32 -0.20 -14.50
CA GLU A 167 5.92 1.18 -14.17
C GLU A 167 6.46 1.65 -12.83
N LEU A 168 6.74 0.73 -11.92
CA LEU A 168 7.20 0.99 -10.56
C LEU A 168 8.71 0.81 -10.37
N PHE A 169 9.40 0.23 -11.38
CA PHE A 169 10.82 -0.12 -11.29
C PHE A 169 11.60 0.53 -12.43
N GLN A 170 12.85 0.88 -12.15
CA GLN A 170 13.81 1.24 -13.17
C GLN A 170 14.83 0.12 -13.29
N VAL A 171 14.83 -0.60 -14.41
CA VAL A 171 15.86 -1.59 -14.69
C VAL A 171 17.16 -0.85 -14.90
N ARG A 172 18.10 -1.00 -13.96
CA ARG A 172 19.39 -0.33 -13.96
C ARG A 172 20.42 -1.09 -14.79
N GLY A 173 20.26 -2.41 -14.87
CA GLY A 173 21.16 -3.25 -15.63
C GLY A 173 20.78 -4.72 -15.61
N ILE A 174 21.40 -5.47 -16.49
CA ILE A 174 21.26 -6.92 -16.59
C ILE A 174 22.61 -7.53 -16.21
N ALA A 175 22.58 -8.52 -15.33
CA ALA A 175 23.73 -9.31 -14.94
C ALA A 175 23.53 -10.76 -15.42
N VAL A 176 24.56 -11.36 -16.00
CA VAL A 176 24.52 -12.73 -16.54
C VAL A 176 25.43 -13.61 -15.69
N ILE A 177 24.88 -14.72 -15.16
CA ILE A 177 25.64 -15.63 -14.30
C ILE A 177 26.58 -16.52 -15.11
N ASP A 178 26.13 -16.95 -16.27
CA ASP A 178 26.85 -17.92 -17.08
C ASP A 178 27.86 -17.22 -18.00
N VAL A 179 29.12 -17.63 -17.92
CA VAL A 179 30.18 -17.12 -18.81
C VAL A 179 30.23 -18.00 -20.05
N ASN A 180 29.90 -17.40 -21.18
CA ASN A 180 30.03 -18.10 -22.46
C ASN A 180 31.28 -17.59 -23.20
N GLU A 181 32.38 -18.32 -23.10
CA GLU A 181 33.68 -17.97 -23.70
C GLU A 181 33.64 -17.69 -25.21
N LYS A 182 32.58 -18.10 -25.90
CA LYS A 182 32.41 -17.94 -27.36
C LYS A 182 31.58 -16.72 -27.75
N LYS A 183 30.97 -16.00 -26.82
CA LYS A 183 30.12 -14.84 -27.11
C LYS A 183 30.50 -13.69 -26.20
N THR A 184 30.97 -12.60 -26.78
CA THR A 184 31.12 -11.32 -26.09
C THR A 184 29.75 -10.74 -25.81
N LEU A 185 29.52 -10.35 -24.57
CA LEU A 185 28.31 -9.61 -24.15
C LEU A 185 28.14 -8.36 -25.03
N PRO A 186 26.95 -8.14 -25.59
CA PRO A 186 26.64 -6.86 -26.19
C PRO A 186 26.64 -5.78 -25.09
N GLU A 187 27.12 -4.59 -25.39
CA GLU A 187 27.19 -3.48 -24.41
C GLU A 187 25.83 -3.15 -23.79
N LYS A 188 24.74 -3.35 -24.52
CA LYS A 188 23.37 -3.05 -24.11
C LYS A 188 22.37 -4.01 -24.71
N LEU A 189 21.33 -4.32 -23.94
CA LEU A 189 20.13 -4.99 -24.43
C LEU A 189 19.01 -3.93 -24.58
N GLY A 190 18.86 -3.37 -25.79
CA GLY A 190 18.04 -2.17 -25.99
C GLY A 190 18.67 -0.93 -25.31
N ASP A 191 17.95 -0.33 -24.36
CA ASP A 191 18.46 0.81 -23.59
C ASP A 191 19.12 0.42 -22.25
N ILE A 192 19.13 -0.87 -21.90
CA ILE A 192 19.59 -1.37 -20.60
C ILE A 192 21.02 -1.87 -20.72
N PRO A 193 21.97 -1.37 -19.91
CA PRO A 193 23.35 -1.83 -19.95
C PRO A 193 23.50 -3.20 -19.28
N PHE A 194 24.44 -4.00 -19.79
CA PHE A 194 24.95 -5.14 -19.05
C PHE A 194 25.95 -4.64 -17.99
N VAL A 195 25.75 -5.04 -16.74
CA VAL A 195 26.50 -4.48 -15.61
C VAL A 195 27.53 -5.43 -15.02
N ALA A 196 27.33 -6.73 -15.14
CA ALA A 196 28.26 -7.73 -14.62
C ALA A 196 28.04 -9.10 -15.30
N GLU A 197 29.10 -9.91 -15.30
CA GLU A 197 29.09 -11.28 -15.88
C GLU A 197 29.85 -12.24 -14.97
N GLY A 198 29.35 -13.48 -14.83
CA GLY A 198 30.00 -14.56 -14.09
C GLY A 198 30.31 -14.20 -12.63
N GLU A 199 31.54 -14.38 -12.21
CA GLU A 199 31.98 -14.14 -10.84
C GLU A 199 31.87 -12.65 -10.42
N SER A 200 31.95 -11.71 -11.36
CA SER A 200 31.86 -10.28 -11.07
C SER A 200 30.44 -9.83 -10.65
N VAL A 201 29.43 -10.66 -10.87
CA VAL A 201 28.03 -10.37 -10.53
C VAL A 201 27.84 -10.16 -9.04
N MET A 202 28.43 -11.04 -8.21
CA MET A 202 28.33 -10.93 -6.75
C MET A 202 29.03 -9.69 -6.23
N ASP A 203 30.20 -9.39 -6.76
CA ASP A 203 30.95 -8.19 -6.41
C ASP A 203 30.17 -6.92 -6.78
N TYR A 204 29.62 -6.87 -7.99
CA TYR A 204 28.76 -5.77 -8.41
C TYR A 204 27.54 -5.57 -7.51
N LEU A 205 26.82 -6.67 -7.18
CA LEU A 205 25.62 -6.60 -6.32
C LEU A 205 25.94 -6.16 -4.88
N CYS A 206 27.13 -6.46 -4.38
CA CYS A 206 27.58 -6.04 -3.06
C CYS A 206 27.95 -4.56 -3.00
N HIS A 207 28.44 -3.98 -4.07
CA HIS A 207 28.95 -2.60 -4.12
C HIS A 207 28.00 -1.62 -4.81
N ALA A 208 27.08 -2.09 -5.66
CA ALA A 208 26.12 -1.24 -6.34
C ALA A 208 24.92 -0.90 -5.45
N TRP A 209 24.45 0.33 -5.53
CA TRP A 209 23.20 0.74 -4.89
C TRP A 209 22.00 0.19 -5.70
N VAL A 210 21.58 -1.03 -5.39
CA VAL A 210 20.45 -1.73 -5.98
C VAL A 210 19.41 -1.98 -4.92
N ASP A 211 18.16 -1.60 -5.19
CA ASP A 211 17.08 -1.77 -4.22
C ASP A 211 16.53 -3.21 -4.21
N GLU A 212 16.44 -3.84 -5.40
CA GLU A 212 15.92 -5.20 -5.56
C GLU A 212 16.67 -5.92 -6.69
N VAL A 213 16.85 -7.24 -6.56
CA VAL A 213 17.41 -8.12 -7.59
C VAL A 213 16.30 -9.06 -8.04
N PHE A 214 15.99 -9.03 -9.32
CA PHE A 214 15.06 -9.97 -9.94
C PHE A 214 15.86 -11.13 -10.56
N ILE A 215 15.60 -12.35 -10.10
CA ILE A 215 16.32 -13.55 -10.54
C ILE A 215 15.41 -14.32 -11.50
N ASP A 216 15.84 -14.41 -12.75
CA ASP A 216 15.18 -15.16 -13.81
C ASP A 216 16.19 -16.11 -14.44
N LEU A 217 16.27 -17.32 -13.87
CA LEU A 217 17.17 -18.39 -14.28
C LEU A 217 16.35 -19.59 -14.71
N GLN A 218 16.69 -20.18 -15.86
CA GLN A 218 16.25 -21.53 -16.16
C GLN A 218 16.99 -22.49 -15.23
N LEU A 219 16.33 -22.87 -14.13
CA LEU A 219 16.78 -23.98 -13.30
C LEU A 219 16.72 -25.27 -14.16
N SER A 220 17.72 -25.51 -14.96
CA SER A 220 18.00 -26.82 -15.46
C SER A 220 18.25 -27.69 -14.25
N LEU A 221 17.30 -28.54 -13.90
CA LEU A 221 17.47 -29.64 -12.93
C LEU A 221 18.53 -30.59 -13.48
N ILE A 222 19.78 -30.21 -13.30
CA ILE A 222 20.87 -31.18 -13.39
C ILE A 222 20.75 -32.00 -12.11
N HIS A 223 20.16 -33.20 -12.25
CA HIS A 223 20.26 -34.22 -11.23
C HIS A 223 21.74 -34.49 -10.95
N ILE A 224 22.18 -34.07 -9.78
CA ILE A 224 23.39 -34.60 -9.18
C ILE A 224 23.05 -35.96 -8.55
#